data_2877a3ab1f9b9a0dcb4cf0304a5dd770
#
_entry.id   2877a3ab1f9b9a0dcb4cf0304a5dd770
#
_cell.length_a   1.000
_cell.length_b   1.000
_cell.length_c   1.000
_cell.angle_alpha   90.00
_cell.angle_beta   90.00
_cell.angle_gamma   90.00
#
_symmetry.space_group_name_H-M   'P 1'
#
loop_
_entity.id
_entity.type
_entity.pdbx_description
1 polymer ?
#
loop_
_entity_poly.entity_id
_entity_poly.type
_entity_poly.pdbx_seq_one_letter_code
_entity_poly.pdbx_strand_id
1 'polypeptide(L)'
;MKRILLLLVSRLTWWACGTASAQISIDEINAEPSRVRFHDRLKSTSVDAEYFSLARYKAERAAIRRERNYLEVGGSLQGTVTSYNDPWIAVSGGDNSIALTSTLTLRHIFKKNLFSIETRFNANIGYNRMKVETTNDAGETVSNGVWFKTQDEFFISTAPAFKMAKNWTYGSTIQFRSQFVNGYKSRTEQTDEGLKSRFMAPGYLDVSLGLTYSSPHPKFPISVNISPVALSAVFVENSTIRTNTWDNKLGWQAYGLASEEATSKYEGGSSIQINFDRTFGKSGYLRYRTSVDSFYGWITDISKEKRHNSHNEYKNGHDEWDGAGQESEVKTQSE
;
A
#
# COMPACT_ATOMS: atom_id res chain seq x y z
N MET A 1 -16.24 -5.70 -18.94
CA MET A 1 -15.14 -5.12 -18.16
C MET A 1 -14.16 -4.27 -18.99
N LYS A 2 -13.70 -4.69 -20.17
CA LYS A 2 -12.79 -3.89 -21.03
C LYS A 2 -13.31 -2.48 -21.40
N ARG A 3 -14.61 -2.29 -21.58
CA ARG A 3 -15.21 -0.99 -21.94
C ARG A 3 -15.29 -0.01 -20.76
N ILE A 4 -15.37 -0.51 -19.53
CA ILE A 4 -15.45 0.32 -18.31
C ILE A 4 -14.08 0.86 -17.94
N LEU A 5 -13.03 0.06 -18.14
CA LEU A 5 -11.64 0.48 -17.88
C LEU A 5 -11.21 1.61 -18.86
N LEU A 6 -11.59 1.50 -20.13
CA LEU A 6 -11.31 2.54 -21.14
C LEU A 6 -12.04 3.86 -20.83
N LEU A 7 -13.27 3.79 -20.32
CA LEU A 7 -14.04 4.97 -19.93
C LEU A 7 -13.50 5.63 -18.66
N LEU A 8 -12.98 4.85 -17.73
CA LEU A 8 -12.30 5.39 -16.54
C LEU A 8 -10.99 6.08 -16.88
N VAL A 9 -10.18 5.49 -17.73
CA VAL A 9 -8.93 6.10 -18.20
C VAL A 9 -9.20 7.37 -19.01
N SER A 10 -10.22 7.37 -19.89
CA SER A 10 -10.58 8.56 -20.67
C SER A 10 -11.15 9.69 -19.81
N ARG A 11 -11.89 9.37 -18.74
CA ARG A 11 -12.39 10.39 -17.79
C ARG A 11 -11.28 10.95 -16.88
N LEU A 12 -10.31 10.13 -16.48
CA LEU A 12 -9.15 10.59 -15.73
C LEU A 12 -8.24 11.51 -16.56
N THR A 13 -8.06 11.22 -17.84
CA THR A 13 -7.29 12.10 -18.74
C THR A 13 -8.01 13.43 -19.01
N TRP A 14 -9.35 13.43 -19.05
CA TRP A 14 -10.11 14.68 -19.21
C TRP A 14 -10.11 15.55 -17.93
N TRP A 15 -10.01 14.94 -16.76
CA TRP A 15 -9.90 15.69 -15.51
C TRP A 15 -8.48 16.27 -15.30
N ALA A 16 -7.45 15.61 -15.79
CA ALA A 16 -6.08 16.12 -15.76
C ALA A 16 -5.85 17.25 -16.76
N CYS A 17 -6.59 17.29 -17.88
CA CYS A 17 -6.48 18.34 -18.89
C CYS A 17 -7.32 19.60 -18.56
N GLY A 18 -8.27 19.51 -17.60
CA GLY A 18 -9.21 20.60 -17.28
C GLY A 18 -8.72 21.62 -16.25
N THR A 19 -7.52 21.50 -15.70
CA THR A 19 -6.93 22.45 -14.75
C THR A 19 -5.66 23.13 -15.24
N ALA A 20 -5.58 23.41 -16.53
CA ALA A 20 -4.78 24.53 -16.97
C ALA A 20 -5.50 25.81 -16.55
N SER A 21 -5.58 26.08 -15.25
CA SER A 21 -5.84 27.42 -14.75
C SER A 21 -4.73 28.28 -15.27
N ALA A 22 -5.05 29.20 -16.15
CA ALA A 22 -4.14 30.28 -16.51
C ALA A 22 -3.61 30.83 -15.18
N GLN A 23 -2.36 30.56 -14.85
CA GLN A 23 -1.64 31.27 -13.81
C GLN A 23 -1.55 32.72 -14.33
N ILE A 24 -2.50 33.54 -13.93
CA ILE A 24 -2.32 34.97 -14.01
C ILE A 24 -1.17 35.23 -13.02
N SER A 25 0.00 35.47 -13.57
CA SER A 25 1.18 35.83 -12.80
C SER A 25 0.85 37.12 -12.03
N ILE A 26 1.11 37.13 -10.73
CA ILE A 26 0.94 38.31 -9.88
C ILE A 26 1.83 39.46 -10.41
N ASP A 27 2.87 39.14 -11.14
CA ASP A 27 3.78 40.13 -11.79
C ASP A 27 3.12 40.89 -12.93
N GLU A 28 2.13 40.34 -13.61
CA GLU A 28 1.34 41.06 -14.63
C GLU A 28 0.38 42.07 -14.03
N ILE A 29 -0.02 41.92 -12.78
CA ILE A 29 -0.90 42.88 -12.08
C ILE A 29 -0.08 44.07 -11.56
N ASN A 30 1.22 43.89 -11.34
CA ASN A 30 2.12 44.95 -10.86
C ASN A 30 2.76 45.78 -12.00
N ALA A 31 2.56 45.44 -13.27
CA ALA A 31 3.29 46.05 -14.38
C ALA A 31 2.72 47.38 -14.87
N GLU A 32 1.61 47.91 -14.35
CA GLU A 32 1.16 49.26 -14.71
C GLU A 32 0.68 50.11 -13.54
N PRO A 33 1.59 50.72 -12.75
CA PRO A 33 1.21 51.82 -11.86
C PRO A 33 1.21 53.18 -12.49
N SER A 34 1.27 53.30 -13.80
CA SER A 34 1.44 54.62 -14.41
C SER A 34 0.42 54.91 -15.50
N ARG A 35 -0.72 55.37 -15.12
CA ARG A 35 -1.51 56.34 -15.88
C ARG A 35 -2.99 56.41 -15.51
N VAL A 36 -3.35 56.21 -14.29
CA VAL A 36 -4.65 56.75 -13.84
C VAL A 36 -4.36 57.77 -12.76
N ARG A 37 -4.07 59.01 -13.17
CA ARG A 37 -4.22 60.15 -12.25
C ARG A 37 -5.70 60.31 -12.05
N PHE A 38 -6.26 59.70 -11.01
CA PHE A 38 -7.58 60.09 -10.51
C PHE A 38 -7.44 61.50 -9.92
N HIS A 39 -7.71 62.50 -10.75
CA HIS A 39 -8.08 63.81 -10.29
C HIS A 39 -9.53 63.76 -9.86
N ASP A 40 -9.79 63.16 -8.70
CA ASP A 40 -11.00 63.37 -8.03
C ASP A 40 -10.80 63.39 -6.53
N ARG A 41 -11.11 64.53 -5.94
CA ARG A 41 -11.49 64.62 -4.55
C ARG A 41 -12.78 63.82 -4.36
N LEU A 42 -12.67 62.54 -4.50
CA LEU A 42 -13.76 61.65 -4.07
C LEU A 42 -13.92 61.88 -2.58
N LYS A 43 -15.01 62.54 -2.19
CA LYS A 43 -15.60 62.35 -0.90
C LYS A 43 -15.47 60.88 -0.61
N SER A 44 -14.96 60.54 0.57
CA SER A 44 -14.92 59.16 1.06
C SER A 44 -16.34 58.60 1.08
N THR A 45 -16.86 58.24 -0.08
CA THR A 45 -17.90 57.27 -0.19
C THR A 45 -17.29 56.04 0.43
N SER A 46 -17.84 55.54 1.48
CA SER A 46 -17.50 54.29 2.09
C SER A 46 -17.45 53.28 0.97
N VAL A 47 -16.27 53.12 0.37
CA VAL A 47 -15.99 52.02 -0.53
C VAL A 47 -16.36 50.80 0.27
N ASP A 48 -17.27 50.04 -0.25
CA ASP A 48 -17.92 48.93 0.43
C ASP A 48 -16.86 48.07 1.07
N ALA A 49 -16.53 48.36 2.33
CA ALA A 49 -15.48 47.72 3.07
C ALA A 49 -15.73 46.19 3.16
N GLU A 50 -16.99 45.80 2.93
CA GLU A 50 -17.37 44.40 2.86
C GLU A 50 -16.90 43.71 1.57
N TYR A 51 -16.93 44.40 0.41
CA TYR A 51 -16.46 43.78 -0.84
C TYR A 51 -14.95 43.51 -0.80
N PHE A 52 -14.18 44.49 -0.38
CA PHE A 52 -12.72 44.30 -0.22
C PHE A 52 -12.38 43.34 0.91
N SER A 53 -13.12 43.36 1.99
CA SER A 53 -12.93 42.41 3.10
C SER A 53 -13.23 40.98 2.67
N LEU A 54 -14.28 40.78 1.86
CA LEU A 54 -14.71 39.44 1.41
C LEU A 54 -13.76 38.82 0.38
N ALA A 55 -13.25 39.64 -0.57
CA ALA A 55 -12.23 39.20 -1.52
C ALA A 55 -10.90 38.87 -0.82
N ARG A 56 -10.44 39.78 0.06
CA ARG A 56 -9.25 39.61 0.86
C ARG A 56 -9.36 38.38 1.78
N TYR A 57 -10.50 38.22 2.45
CA TYR A 57 -10.79 37.07 3.29
C TYR A 57 -10.77 35.75 2.49
N LYS A 58 -11.35 35.73 1.27
CA LYS A 58 -11.29 34.56 0.39
C LYS A 58 -9.86 34.25 -0.04
N ALA A 59 -9.07 35.27 -0.38
CA ALA A 59 -7.67 35.14 -0.77
C ALA A 59 -6.81 34.63 0.39
N GLU A 60 -6.95 35.21 1.58
CA GLU A 60 -6.26 34.75 2.80
C GLU A 60 -6.63 33.31 3.16
N ARG A 61 -7.89 32.94 3.09
CA ARG A 61 -8.32 31.55 3.30
C ARG A 61 -7.76 30.60 2.26
N ALA A 62 -7.67 31.01 1.00
CA ALA A 62 -7.07 30.22 -0.05
C ALA A 62 -5.56 30.02 0.17
N ALA A 63 -4.86 31.09 0.58
CA ALA A 63 -3.45 31.04 0.92
C ALA A 63 -3.19 30.10 2.13
N ILE A 64 -3.95 30.27 3.21
CA ILE A 64 -3.88 29.40 4.39
C ILE A 64 -4.19 27.93 4.02
N ARG A 65 -5.15 27.70 3.13
CA ARG A 65 -5.49 26.35 2.68
C ARG A 65 -4.35 25.72 1.89
N ARG A 66 -3.67 26.49 1.01
CA ARG A 66 -2.50 26.04 0.25
C ARG A 66 -1.31 25.76 1.18
N GLU A 67 -1.05 26.62 2.15
CA GLU A 67 0.02 26.45 3.13
C GLU A 67 -0.19 25.19 4.01
N ARG A 68 -1.44 24.90 4.36
CA ARG A 68 -1.78 23.75 5.23
C ARG A 68 -1.83 22.41 4.50
N ASN A 69 -2.06 22.44 3.19
CA ASN A 69 -2.22 21.22 2.39
C ASN A 69 -1.09 21.11 1.38
N TYR A 70 -0.34 20.02 1.48
CA TYR A 70 0.65 19.63 0.50
C TYR A 70 0.18 18.36 -0.19
N LEU A 71 0.05 18.41 -1.51
CA LEU A 71 -0.33 17.27 -2.34
C LEU A 71 0.79 16.99 -3.35
N GLU A 72 1.29 15.78 -3.31
CA GLU A 72 2.28 15.25 -4.24
C GLU A 72 1.64 14.08 -4.99
N VAL A 73 1.74 14.12 -6.31
CA VAL A 73 1.22 13.08 -7.20
C VAL A 73 2.36 12.65 -8.10
N GLY A 74 2.66 11.36 -8.08
CA GLY A 74 3.65 10.76 -8.95
C GLY A 74 3.04 9.61 -9.73
N GLY A 75 3.43 9.44 -10.97
CA GLY A 75 3.03 8.30 -11.80
C GLY A 75 4.18 7.90 -12.70
N SER A 76 4.35 6.59 -12.92
CA SER A 76 5.28 6.06 -13.88
C SER A 76 4.65 4.92 -14.67
N LEU A 77 5.02 4.84 -15.94
CA LEU A 77 4.72 3.71 -16.81
C LEU A 77 6.02 3.25 -17.43
N GLN A 78 6.37 2.01 -17.22
CA GLN A 78 7.59 1.39 -17.73
C GLN A 78 7.22 0.21 -18.63
N GLY A 79 7.83 0.16 -19.81
CA GLY A 79 7.71 -0.96 -20.72
C GLY A 79 9.11 -1.51 -21.02
N THR A 80 9.25 -2.83 -20.97
CA THR A 80 10.48 -3.54 -21.34
C THR A 80 10.13 -4.59 -22.38
N VAL A 81 10.86 -4.61 -23.47
CA VAL A 81 10.77 -5.63 -24.52
C VAL A 81 12.10 -6.35 -24.57
N THR A 82 12.05 -7.65 -24.37
CA THR A 82 13.21 -8.54 -24.48
C THR A 82 13.00 -9.46 -25.67
N SER A 83 13.91 -9.45 -26.61
CA SER A 83 13.86 -10.29 -27.80
C SER A 83 15.22 -10.93 -28.07
N TYR A 84 15.22 -12.22 -28.23
CA TYR A 84 16.39 -13.02 -28.55
C TYR A 84 16.17 -13.73 -29.90
N ASN A 85 17.26 -14.02 -30.59
CA ASN A 85 17.20 -14.86 -31.78
C ASN A 85 17.18 -16.35 -31.38
N ASP A 86 16.65 -17.22 -32.25
CA ASP A 86 16.48 -18.63 -31.99
C ASP A 86 17.79 -19.36 -31.60
N PRO A 87 18.97 -19.11 -32.23
CA PRO A 87 20.23 -19.72 -31.82
C PRO A 87 20.62 -19.37 -30.39
N TRP A 88 20.37 -18.14 -29.93
CA TRP A 88 20.65 -17.71 -28.57
C TRP A 88 19.73 -18.39 -27.56
N ILE A 89 18.43 -18.48 -27.88
CA ILE A 89 17.44 -19.17 -27.05
C ILE A 89 17.84 -20.64 -26.85
N ALA A 90 18.30 -21.31 -27.90
CA ALA A 90 18.69 -22.71 -27.86
C ALA A 90 19.92 -22.97 -26.98
N VAL A 91 20.85 -22.02 -26.87
CA VAL A 91 22.11 -22.19 -26.12
C VAL A 91 22.03 -21.65 -24.70
N SER A 92 21.44 -20.47 -24.53
CA SER A 92 21.46 -19.74 -23.26
C SER A 92 20.19 -19.90 -22.43
N GLY A 93 19.14 -20.44 -23.03
CA GLY A 93 17.80 -20.40 -22.49
C GLY A 93 17.34 -18.94 -22.34
N GLY A 94 16.21 -18.59 -22.74
CA GLY A 94 15.66 -17.24 -22.63
C GLY A 94 14.40 -17.16 -23.45
N ASP A 95 13.47 -16.30 -23.01
CA ASP A 95 12.21 -16.16 -23.70
C ASP A 95 12.02 -14.72 -24.16
N ASN A 96 11.41 -14.58 -25.33
CA ASN A 96 10.95 -13.29 -25.79
C ASN A 96 9.81 -12.83 -24.88
N SER A 97 9.95 -11.65 -24.29
CA SER A 97 8.98 -11.17 -23.33
C SER A 97 8.69 -9.67 -23.46
N ILE A 98 7.49 -9.29 -23.07
CA ILE A 98 7.07 -7.90 -22.95
C ILE A 98 6.59 -7.69 -21.51
N ALA A 99 7.26 -6.82 -20.78
CA ALA A 99 6.85 -6.44 -19.45
C ALA A 99 6.31 -5.00 -19.43
N LEU A 100 5.20 -4.80 -18.75
CA LEU A 100 4.59 -3.51 -18.53
C LEU A 100 4.39 -3.32 -17.03
N THR A 101 4.86 -2.20 -16.48
CA THR A 101 4.67 -1.85 -15.06
C THR A 101 4.16 -0.42 -14.97
N SER A 102 3.11 -0.23 -14.21
CA SER A 102 2.54 1.08 -13.89
C SER A 102 2.57 1.30 -12.39
N THR A 103 3.02 2.49 -11.99
CA THR A 103 3.05 2.90 -10.59
C THR A 103 2.32 4.23 -10.43
N LEU A 104 1.48 4.35 -9.42
CA LEU A 104 0.81 5.59 -9.02
C LEU A 104 1.08 5.84 -7.54
N THR A 105 1.56 7.05 -7.24
CA THR A 105 1.80 7.48 -5.87
C THR A 105 1.07 8.78 -5.59
N LEU A 106 0.37 8.83 -4.46
CA LEU A 106 -0.28 10.04 -3.97
C LEU A 106 0.16 10.26 -2.54
N ARG A 107 0.57 11.46 -2.21
CA ARG A 107 0.92 11.86 -0.86
C ARG A 107 0.24 13.16 -0.53
N HIS A 108 -0.62 13.15 0.46
CA HIS A 108 -1.30 14.32 0.98
C HIS A 108 -0.88 14.57 2.42
N ILE A 109 -0.44 15.77 2.71
CA ILE A 109 -0.09 16.21 4.06
C ILE A 109 -0.95 17.42 4.40
N PHE A 110 -1.72 17.28 5.46
CA PHE A 110 -2.43 18.36 6.09
C PHE A 110 -1.76 18.73 7.41
N LYS A 111 -1.52 20.03 7.62
CA LYS A 111 -0.94 20.55 8.88
C LYS A 111 -1.75 21.72 9.41
N LYS A 112 -2.10 21.66 10.69
CA LYS A 112 -2.81 22.75 11.38
C LYS A 112 -2.33 22.80 12.83
N ASN A 113 -1.58 23.83 13.17
CA ASN A 113 -1.01 24.04 14.52
C ASN A 113 -0.21 22.81 15.00
N LEU A 114 -0.74 22.11 16.01
CA LEU A 114 -0.13 20.91 16.60
C LEU A 114 -0.59 19.61 15.91
N PHE A 115 -1.60 19.69 15.03
CA PHE A 115 -2.18 18.54 14.36
C PHE A 115 -1.66 18.40 12.95
N SER A 116 -1.35 17.19 12.54
CA SER A 116 -1.01 16.83 11.16
C SER A 116 -1.61 15.50 10.77
N ILE A 117 -2.01 15.37 9.51
CA ILE A 117 -2.38 14.09 8.90
C ILE A 117 -1.52 13.91 7.66
N GLU A 118 -0.88 12.77 7.56
CA GLU A 118 -0.22 12.35 6.33
C GLU A 118 -0.96 11.13 5.77
N THR A 119 -1.44 11.26 4.55
CA THR A 119 -2.08 10.17 3.82
C THR A 119 -1.24 9.83 2.60
N ARG A 120 -0.91 8.55 2.44
CA ARG A 120 -0.18 8.01 1.29
C ARG A 120 -1.01 6.95 0.61
N PHE A 121 -1.04 7.00 -0.69
CA PHE A 121 -1.60 5.96 -1.54
C PHE A 121 -0.53 5.54 -2.56
N ASN A 122 -0.28 4.26 -2.65
CA ASN A 122 0.60 3.67 -3.65
C ASN A 122 -0.16 2.56 -4.36
N ALA A 123 -0.07 2.53 -5.67
CA ALA A 123 -0.62 1.47 -6.49
C ALA A 123 0.41 1.04 -7.52
N ASN A 124 0.68 -0.26 -7.58
CA ASN A 124 1.61 -0.87 -8.51
C ASN A 124 0.89 -1.97 -9.26
N ILE A 125 0.90 -1.93 -10.59
CA ILE A 125 0.35 -2.98 -11.44
C ILE A 125 1.39 -3.32 -12.50
N GLY A 126 1.73 -4.60 -12.58
CA GLY A 126 2.68 -5.11 -13.56
C GLY A 126 2.17 -6.36 -14.24
N TYR A 127 2.37 -6.44 -15.53
CA TYR A 127 2.08 -7.59 -16.36
C TYR A 127 3.28 -7.95 -17.21
N ASN A 128 3.49 -9.23 -17.39
CA ASN A 128 4.48 -9.75 -18.32
C ASN A 128 3.79 -10.69 -19.30
N ARG A 129 4.20 -10.64 -20.57
CA ARG A 129 3.80 -11.57 -21.61
C ARG A 129 5.03 -12.33 -22.07
N MET A 130 4.98 -13.65 -21.97
CA MET A 130 6.04 -14.52 -22.48
C MET A 130 5.42 -15.67 -23.29
N LYS A 131 6.22 -16.29 -24.14
CA LYS A 131 5.83 -17.52 -24.81
C LYS A 131 5.82 -18.67 -23.81
N VAL A 132 4.79 -19.46 -23.85
CA VAL A 132 4.67 -20.68 -23.06
C VAL A 132 4.32 -21.82 -24.02
N GLU A 133 5.04 -22.90 -23.91
CA GLU A 133 4.75 -24.12 -24.63
C GLU A 133 3.73 -24.94 -23.86
N THR A 134 2.58 -25.15 -24.44
CA THR A 134 1.49 -26.00 -23.93
C THR A 134 1.27 -27.17 -24.87
N THR A 135 1.10 -28.33 -24.30
CA THR A 135 0.72 -29.52 -25.11
C THR A 135 -0.79 -29.56 -25.23
N ASN A 136 -1.27 -29.60 -26.48
CA ASN A 136 -2.70 -29.77 -26.78
C ASN A 136 -3.16 -31.20 -26.46
N ASP A 137 -4.47 -31.40 -26.37
CA ASP A 137 -5.08 -32.74 -26.19
C ASP A 137 -4.67 -33.74 -27.27
N ALA A 138 -4.22 -33.25 -28.43
CA ALA A 138 -3.67 -34.04 -29.51
C ALA A 138 -2.18 -34.42 -29.37
N GLY A 139 -1.51 -34.01 -28.29
CA GLY A 139 -0.09 -34.24 -28.02
C GLY A 139 0.86 -33.31 -28.79
N GLU A 140 0.35 -32.28 -29.46
CA GLU A 140 1.18 -31.29 -30.14
C GLU A 140 1.58 -30.16 -29.24
N THR A 141 2.86 -29.76 -29.26
CA THR A 141 3.39 -28.62 -28.54
C THR A 141 3.03 -27.33 -29.28
N VAL A 142 2.16 -26.52 -28.69
CA VAL A 142 1.77 -25.21 -29.22
C VAL A 142 2.37 -24.11 -28.34
N SER A 143 3.10 -23.21 -29.00
CA SER A 143 3.69 -22.06 -28.35
C SER A 143 2.73 -20.87 -28.37
N ASN A 144 2.18 -20.51 -27.22
CA ASN A 144 1.25 -19.40 -27.06
C ASN A 144 1.85 -18.28 -26.19
N GLY A 145 1.57 -17.02 -26.53
CA GLY A 145 1.93 -15.89 -25.69
C GLY A 145 0.88 -15.68 -24.60
N VAL A 146 1.28 -15.88 -23.35
CA VAL A 146 0.40 -15.73 -22.16
C VAL A 146 0.77 -14.48 -21.38
N TRP A 147 -0.25 -13.71 -21.01
CA TRP A 147 -0.12 -12.59 -20.09
C TRP A 147 -0.30 -13.07 -18.65
N PHE A 148 0.65 -12.73 -17.79
CA PHE A 148 0.53 -13.02 -16.36
C PHE A 148 0.90 -11.80 -15.53
N LYS A 149 0.31 -11.73 -14.37
CA LYS A 149 0.51 -10.67 -13.41
C LYS A 149 1.85 -10.86 -12.68
N THR A 150 2.70 -9.82 -12.67
CA THR A 150 3.98 -9.80 -11.98
C THR A 150 3.93 -8.98 -10.71
N GLN A 151 3.19 -7.88 -10.74
CA GLN A 151 2.98 -7.00 -9.60
C GLN A 151 1.52 -6.59 -9.54
N ASP A 152 0.97 -6.54 -8.35
CA ASP A 152 -0.37 -6.03 -8.11
C ASP A 152 -0.51 -5.74 -6.61
N GLU A 153 -0.38 -4.51 -6.26
CA GLU A 153 -0.51 -4.07 -4.89
C GLU A 153 -1.09 -2.66 -4.87
N PHE A 154 -2.04 -2.43 -4.00
CA PHE A 154 -2.34 -1.10 -3.58
C PHE A 154 -2.24 -0.98 -2.06
N PHE A 155 -1.76 0.17 -1.63
CA PHE A 155 -1.47 0.48 -0.26
C PHE A 155 -1.99 1.87 0.07
N ILE A 156 -2.79 1.96 1.12
CA ILE A 156 -3.26 3.23 1.68
C ILE A 156 -2.76 3.32 3.11
N SER A 157 -2.12 4.41 3.46
CA SER A 157 -1.70 4.69 4.82
C SER A 157 -2.16 6.09 5.23
N THR A 158 -2.76 6.19 6.40
CA THR A 158 -3.16 7.47 7.00
C THR A 158 -2.62 7.56 8.41
N ALA A 159 -1.87 8.62 8.70
CA ALA A 159 -1.22 8.83 9.98
C ALA A 159 -1.60 10.20 10.57
N PRO A 160 -2.73 10.30 11.30
CA PRO A 160 -3.03 11.46 12.12
C PRO A 160 -2.09 11.53 13.32
N ALA A 161 -1.50 12.70 13.56
CA ALA A 161 -0.54 12.92 14.64
C ALA A 161 -0.72 14.26 15.29
N PHE A 162 -0.51 14.31 16.61
CA PHE A 162 -0.52 15.50 17.43
C PHE A 162 0.86 15.72 18.04
N LYS A 163 1.39 16.91 17.87
CA LYS A 163 2.65 17.30 18.47
C LYS A 163 2.45 17.56 19.96
N MET A 164 3.11 16.76 20.80
CA MET A 164 3.03 16.86 22.26
C MET A 164 4.18 17.68 22.83
N ALA A 165 5.38 17.48 22.33
CA ALA A 165 6.58 18.19 22.73
C ALA A 165 7.49 18.45 21.54
N LYS A 166 8.65 19.08 21.74
CA LYS A 166 9.57 19.48 20.65
C LYS A 166 9.92 18.33 19.70
N ASN A 167 10.12 17.14 20.23
CA ASN A 167 10.57 15.96 19.47
C ASN A 167 9.62 14.77 19.58
N TRP A 168 8.49 14.95 20.27
CA TRP A 168 7.52 13.90 20.53
C TRP A 168 6.19 14.22 19.88
N THR A 169 5.64 13.23 19.22
CA THR A 169 4.27 13.24 18.68
C THR A 169 3.54 11.99 19.14
N TYR A 170 2.25 12.11 19.42
CA TYR A 170 1.40 10.95 19.58
C TYR A 170 0.42 10.90 18.41
N GLY A 171 0.02 9.69 18.03
CA GLY A 171 -0.89 9.53 16.91
C GLY A 171 -1.24 8.10 16.66
N SER A 172 -1.98 7.90 15.61
CA SER A 172 -2.28 6.57 15.09
C SER A 172 -1.75 6.42 13.67
N THR A 173 -1.52 5.18 13.27
CA THR A 173 -1.25 4.84 11.88
C THR A 173 -2.25 3.79 11.46
N ILE A 174 -2.95 4.03 10.37
CA ILE A 174 -3.91 3.12 9.77
C ILE A 174 -3.36 2.78 8.40
N GLN A 175 -3.12 1.51 8.15
CA GLN A 175 -2.58 1.01 6.88
C GLN A 175 -3.51 -0.06 6.34
N PHE A 176 -3.81 0.04 5.07
CA PHE A 176 -4.58 -0.97 4.37
C PHE A 176 -3.86 -1.36 3.08
N ARG A 177 -3.73 -2.66 2.85
CA ARG A 177 -3.07 -3.23 1.68
C ARG A 177 -3.91 -4.34 1.09
N SER A 178 -4.04 -4.36 -0.23
CA SER A 178 -4.70 -5.43 -0.97
C SER A 178 -4.25 -5.44 -2.44
N GLN A 179 -4.92 -6.20 -3.26
CA GLN A 179 -4.66 -6.36 -4.70
C GLN A 179 -5.86 -5.91 -5.51
N PHE A 180 -5.66 -5.54 -6.78
CA PHE A 180 -6.74 -5.13 -7.69
C PHE A 180 -7.30 -6.29 -8.52
N VAL A 181 -6.41 -7.20 -8.94
CA VAL A 181 -6.69 -8.18 -9.98
C VAL A 181 -6.45 -9.59 -9.49
N ASN A 182 -7.08 -10.57 -10.13
CA ASN A 182 -6.88 -11.96 -9.82
C ASN A 182 -5.41 -12.38 -9.98
N GLY A 183 -4.91 -13.15 -9.03
CA GLY A 183 -3.59 -13.77 -9.06
C GLY A 183 -3.74 -15.29 -9.03
N TYR A 184 -2.97 -15.99 -9.86
CA TYR A 184 -3.04 -17.43 -10.04
C TYR A 184 -1.75 -18.12 -9.59
N LYS A 185 -1.83 -19.38 -9.21
CA LYS A 185 -0.67 -20.22 -8.86
C LYS A 185 0.20 -20.51 -10.09
N SER A 186 -0.44 -20.85 -11.21
CA SER A 186 0.21 -21.09 -12.49
C SER A 186 0.19 -19.83 -13.36
N ARG A 187 1.23 -19.67 -14.18
CA ARG A 187 1.28 -18.62 -15.19
C ARG A 187 0.48 -19.00 -16.43
N THR A 188 0.40 -20.28 -16.72
CA THR A 188 -0.24 -20.85 -17.92
C THR A 188 -1.71 -21.15 -17.72
N GLU A 189 -2.05 -21.74 -16.58
CA GLU A 189 -3.41 -22.11 -16.21
C GLU A 189 -4.00 -21.07 -15.27
N GLN A 190 -4.75 -20.14 -15.87
CA GLN A 190 -5.43 -19.09 -15.11
C GLN A 190 -6.90 -19.49 -14.87
N THR A 191 -7.08 -20.61 -14.19
CA THR A 191 -8.37 -21.19 -13.83
C THR A 191 -8.78 -20.82 -12.40
N ASP A 192 -10.05 -21.01 -12.07
CA ASP A 192 -10.55 -20.75 -10.70
C ASP A 192 -9.91 -21.67 -9.67
N GLU A 193 -9.52 -22.90 -10.04
CA GLU A 193 -8.80 -23.83 -9.16
C GLU A 193 -7.39 -23.35 -8.81
N GLY A 194 -6.77 -22.58 -9.71
CA GLY A 194 -5.47 -21.95 -9.51
C GLY A 194 -5.54 -20.57 -8.86
N LEU A 195 -6.72 -20.03 -8.60
CA LEU A 195 -6.90 -18.69 -8.04
C LEU A 195 -6.35 -18.63 -6.61
N LYS A 196 -5.36 -17.76 -6.38
CA LYS A 196 -4.72 -17.56 -5.07
C LYS A 196 -4.98 -16.21 -4.45
N SER A 197 -5.29 -15.19 -5.25
CA SER A 197 -5.53 -13.85 -4.74
C SER A 197 -6.48 -13.05 -5.62
N ARG A 198 -7.21 -12.12 -5.01
CA ARG A 198 -8.16 -11.22 -5.63
C ARG A 198 -8.28 -9.95 -4.79
N PHE A 199 -9.07 -8.97 -5.25
CA PHE A 199 -9.42 -7.81 -4.44
C PHE A 199 -10.03 -8.25 -3.08
N MET A 200 -9.50 -7.72 -1.96
CA MET A 200 -9.87 -8.08 -0.58
C MET A 200 -9.65 -9.56 -0.20
N ALA A 201 -8.88 -10.28 -0.98
CA ALA A 201 -8.54 -11.67 -0.68
C ALA A 201 -7.11 -12.00 -1.17
N PRO A 202 -6.03 -11.74 -0.37
CA PRO A 202 -6.09 -11.15 0.96
C PRO A 202 -6.20 -9.62 0.99
N GLY A 203 -6.87 -9.10 2.02
CA GLY A 203 -6.80 -7.74 2.48
C GLY A 203 -6.09 -7.69 3.83
N TYR A 204 -5.20 -6.73 4.04
CA TYR A 204 -4.48 -6.52 5.30
C TYR A 204 -4.81 -5.14 5.85
N LEU A 205 -5.20 -5.09 7.11
CA LEU A 205 -5.47 -3.85 7.83
C LEU A 205 -4.63 -3.81 9.10
N ASP A 206 -3.74 -2.82 9.18
CA ASP A 206 -2.93 -2.58 10.36
C ASP A 206 -3.30 -1.23 10.96
N VAL A 207 -3.64 -1.22 12.23
CA VAL A 207 -3.96 -0.02 13.00
C VAL A 207 -3.06 0.03 14.21
N SER A 208 -2.34 1.12 14.40
CA SER A 208 -1.49 1.30 15.58
C SER A 208 -1.72 2.67 16.21
N LEU A 209 -1.63 2.71 17.53
CA LEU A 209 -1.71 3.93 18.33
C LEU A 209 -0.47 4.02 19.19
N GLY A 210 0.25 5.13 19.09
CA GLY A 210 1.52 5.24 19.81
C GLY A 210 2.16 6.61 19.82
N LEU A 211 3.40 6.60 20.27
CA LEU A 211 4.27 7.75 20.44
C LEU A 211 5.43 7.66 19.43
N THR A 212 5.69 8.76 18.75
CA THR A 212 6.84 8.87 17.85
C THR A 212 7.82 9.89 18.40
N TYR A 213 9.04 9.44 18.59
CA TYR A 213 10.18 10.30 18.86
C TYR A 213 10.95 10.56 17.58
N SER A 214 11.27 11.81 17.28
CA SER A 214 12.12 12.19 16.15
C SER A 214 13.32 12.96 16.65
N SER A 215 14.52 12.45 16.36
CA SER A 215 15.78 13.09 16.79
C SER A 215 15.92 14.48 16.18
N PRO A 216 16.27 15.50 16.96
CA PRO A 216 16.54 16.84 16.46
C PRO A 216 17.92 16.96 15.79
N HIS A 217 18.78 15.96 15.91
CA HIS A 217 20.14 16.00 15.42
C HIS A 217 20.26 15.64 13.94
N PRO A 218 20.66 16.57 13.05
CA PRO A 218 20.84 16.28 11.62
C PRO A 218 21.88 15.19 11.33
N LYS A 219 22.87 15.04 12.24
CA LYS A 219 23.90 14.00 12.11
C LYS A 219 23.42 12.63 12.53
N PHE A 220 22.32 12.54 13.27
CA PHE A 220 21.73 11.28 13.73
C PHE A 220 20.20 11.32 13.61
N PRO A 221 19.67 11.33 12.37
CA PRO A 221 18.23 11.42 12.11
C PRO A 221 17.55 10.07 12.34
N ILE A 222 17.29 9.74 13.59
CA ILE A 222 16.54 8.56 13.98
C ILE A 222 15.10 8.97 14.33
N SER A 223 14.16 8.13 13.89
CA SER A 223 12.75 8.20 14.30
C SER A 223 12.34 6.87 14.90
N VAL A 224 11.81 6.91 16.11
CA VAL A 224 11.34 5.71 16.83
C VAL A 224 9.85 5.88 17.08
N ASN A 225 9.06 4.96 16.58
CA ASN A 225 7.64 4.85 16.87
C ASN A 225 7.41 3.67 17.81
N ILE A 226 6.76 3.90 18.93
CA ILE A 226 6.40 2.88 19.90
C ILE A 226 4.88 2.91 20.04
N SER A 227 4.25 1.84 19.59
CA SER A 227 2.80 1.69 19.61
C SER A 227 2.41 0.57 20.59
N PRO A 228 2.05 0.90 21.82
CA PRO A 228 1.65 -0.10 22.82
C PRO A 228 0.36 -0.80 22.45
N VAL A 229 -0.48 -0.18 21.62
CA VAL A 229 -1.70 -0.76 21.11
C VAL A 229 -1.61 -0.81 19.60
N ALA A 230 -1.60 -2.02 19.06
CA ALA A 230 -1.61 -2.28 17.63
C ALA A 230 -2.57 -3.44 17.32
N LEU A 231 -3.26 -3.33 16.21
CA LEU A 231 -4.18 -4.34 15.68
C LEU A 231 -3.74 -4.66 14.27
N SER A 232 -3.56 -5.94 13.98
CA SER A 232 -3.37 -6.45 12.63
C SER A 232 -4.54 -7.36 12.26
N ALA A 233 -5.13 -7.14 11.10
CA ALA A 233 -6.23 -7.93 10.60
C ALA A 233 -5.96 -8.40 9.18
N VAL A 234 -6.30 -9.64 8.90
CA VAL A 234 -6.22 -10.26 7.58
C VAL A 234 -7.61 -10.68 7.16
N PHE A 235 -8.00 -10.35 5.95
CA PHE A 235 -9.30 -10.68 5.37
C PHE A 235 -9.12 -11.53 4.12
N VAL A 236 -9.85 -12.63 4.02
CA VAL A 236 -9.91 -13.48 2.82
C VAL A 236 -11.37 -13.85 2.59
N GLU A 237 -12.14 -12.95 2.01
CA GLU A 237 -13.58 -13.14 1.86
C GLU A 237 -13.96 -14.18 0.79
N ASN A 238 -13.11 -14.37 -0.21
CA ASN A 238 -13.39 -15.29 -1.31
C ASN A 238 -13.21 -16.76 -0.88
N SER A 239 -14.27 -17.56 -0.96
CA SER A 239 -14.29 -18.99 -0.58
C SER A 239 -13.33 -19.82 -1.44
N THR A 240 -13.33 -19.61 -2.76
CA THR A 240 -12.44 -20.34 -3.70
C THR A 240 -10.97 -20.15 -3.31
N ILE A 241 -10.57 -18.93 -2.93
CA ILE A 241 -9.20 -18.65 -2.50
C ILE A 241 -8.90 -19.34 -1.17
N ARG A 242 -9.85 -19.36 -0.22
CA ARG A 242 -9.64 -20.06 1.05
C ARG A 242 -9.42 -21.56 0.83
N THR A 243 -10.27 -22.21 0.02
CA THR A 243 -10.11 -23.62 -0.36
C THR A 243 -8.82 -23.86 -1.11
N ASN A 244 -8.51 -23.07 -2.14
CA ASN A 244 -7.30 -23.24 -2.95
C ASN A 244 -5.99 -23.03 -2.19
N THR A 245 -6.01 -22.28 -1.11
CA THR A 245 -4.84 -21.95 -0.29
C THR A 245 -4.80 -22.69 1.04
N TRP A 246 -5.78 -23.55 1.30
CA TRP A 246 -5.79 -24.43 2.45
C TRP A 246 -4.87 -25.64 2.24
N ASP A 247 -4.00 -25.91 3.21
CA ASP A 247 -3.16 -27.11 3.23
C ASP A 247 -3.78 -28.16 4.15
N ASN A 248 -4.50 -29.11 3.56
CA ASN A 248 -5.16 -30.19 4.28
C ASN A 248 -4.20 -31.11 5.06
N LYS A 249 -2.91 -31.15 4.67
CA LYS A 249 -1.91 -32.01 5.34
C LYS A 249 -1.35 -31.37 6.61
N LEU A 250 -1.21 -30.05 6.57
CA LEU A 250 -0.65 -29.26 7.67
C LEU A 250 -1.71 -28.57 8.52
N GLY A 251 -2.98 -28.60 8.09
CA GLY A 251 -4.10 -27.98 8.81
C GLY A 251 -3.96 -26.46 8.95
N TRP A 252 -3.37 -25.79 7.97
CA TRP A 252 -3.20 -24.34 7.98
C TRP A 252 -3.58 -23.70 6.66
N GLN A 253 -3.86 -22.42 6.70
CA GLN A 253 -4.19 -21.59 5.56
C GLN A 253 -3.05 -20.62 5.26
N ALA A 254 -2.70 -20.46 3.98
CA ALA A 254 -1.54 -19.67 3.52
C ALA A 254 -1.53 -18.22 4.02
N TYR A 255 -2.69 -17.63 4.33
CA TYR A 255 -2.82 -16.28 4.87
C TYR A 255 -3.00 -16.25 6.39
N GLY A 256 -2.80 -17.39 7.07
CA GLY A 256 -2.81 -17.52 8.52
C GLY A 256 -4.21 -17.56 9.15
N LEU A 257 -5.25 -17.90 8.40
CA LEU A 257 -6.58 -18.15 8.93
C LEU A 257 -6.61 -19.47 9.72
N ALA A 258 -7.39 -19.52 10.78
CA ALA A 258 -7.47 -20.66 11.69
C ALA A 258 -8.22 -21.87 11.10
N SER A 259 -9.13 -21.64 10.15
CA SER A 259 -9.88 -22.67 9.45
C SER A 259 -10.21 -22.26 8.02
N GLU A 260 -10.58 -23.21 7.17
CA GLU A 260 -11.00 -22.95 5.79
C GLU A 260 -12.26 -22.06 5.72
N GLU A 261 -13.13 -22.17 6.70
CA GLU A 261 -14.36 -21.38 6.79
C GLU A 261 -14.12 -19.96 7.31
N ALA A 262 -13.04 -19.73 8.05
CA ALA A 262 -12.73 -18.43 8.61
C ALA A 262 -12.43 -17.41 7.49
N THR A 263 -13.12 -16.28 7.53
CA THR A 263 -12.95 -15.19 6.54
C THR A 263 -11.94 -14.13 6.97
N SER A 264 -11.61 -14.08 8.25
CA SER A 264 -10.74 -13.05 8.82
C SER A 264 -9.97 -13.57 10.02
N LYS A 265 -8.84 -12.93 10.29
CA LYS A 265 -8.01 -13.14 11.46
C LYS A 265 -7.67 -11.78 12.06
N TYR A 266 -7.70 -11.68 13.38
CA TYR A 266 -7.36 -10.47 14.12
C TYR A 266 -6.29 -10.78 15.16
N GLU A 267 -5.26 -9.94 15.17
CA GLU A 267 -4.17 -10.00 16.14
C GLU A 267 -4.01 -8.65 16.82
N GLY A 268 -4.15 -8.64 18.14
CA GLY A 268 -3.87 -7.48 18.98
C GLY A 268 -2.47 -7.56 19.58
N GLY A 269 -1.74 -6.47 19.59
CA GLY A 269 -0.37 -6.50 20.04
C GLY A 269 0.23 -5.12 20.29
N SER A 270 1.55 -5.09 20.28
CA SER A 270 2.36 -3.88 20.34
C SER A 270 3.32 -3.85 19.16
N SER A 271 3.62 -2.67 18.64
CA SER A 271 4.60 -2.52 17.57
C SER A 271 5.67 -1.50 17.89
N ILE A 272 6.85 -1.75 17.38
CA ILE A 272 7.99 -0.84 17.40
C ILE A 272 8.50 -0.67 15.98
N GLN A 273 8.67 0.59 15.56
CA GLN A 273 9.26 0.93 14.28
C GLN A 273 10.42 1.90 14.50
N ILE A 274 11.58 1.57 13.97
CA ILE A 274 12.77 2.40 14.04
C ILE A 274 13.20 2.73 12.60
N ASN A 275 13.27 4.01 12.29
CA ASN A 275 13.70 4.50 10.98
C ASN A 275 14.95 5.36 11.14
N PHE A 276 15.94 5.11 10.30
CA PHE A 276 17.13 5.92 10.19
C PHE A 276 17.37 6.23 8.70
N ASP A 277 17.51 7.51 8.36
CA ASP A 277 17.73 7.97 6.99
C ASP A 277 18.75 9.11 7.00
N ARG A 278 19.98 8.83 6.62
CA ARG A 278 21.05 9.80 6.63
C ARG A 278 21.78 9.87 5.30
N THR A 279 22.04 11.10 4.89
CA THR A 279 22.90 11.41 3.73
C THR A 279 24.28 11.82 4.19
N PHE A 280 25.31 11.24 3.60
CA PHE A 280 26.72 11.45 3.92
C PHE A 280 27.41 12.23 2.79
N GLY A 281 28.43 13.03 3.20
CA GLY A 281 29.24 13.84 2.28
C GLY A 281 28.62 15.20 1.99
N LYS A 282 29.48 16.16 1.58
CA LYS A 282 29.06 17.55 1.28
C LYS A 282 28.13 17.64 0.07
N SER A 283 28.30 16.74 -0.91
CA SER A 283 27.45 16.62 -2.11
C SER A 283 26.34 15.59 -2.00
N GLY A 284 26.17 14.94 -0.84
CA GLY A 284 25.11 13.96 -0.65
C GLY A 284 25.25 12.67 -1.46
N TYR A 285 26.46 12.28 -1.79
CA TYR A 285 26.76 11.13 -2.67
C TYR A 285 26.38 9.76 -2.09
N LEU A 286 26.26 9.65 -0.77
CA LEU A 286 25.86 8.40 -0.11
C LEU A 286 24.66 8.66 0.79
N ARG A 287 23.56 7.96 0.53
CA ARG A 287 22.38 7.95 1.40
C ARG A 287 22.21 6.56 1.99
N TYR A 288 22.24 6.48 3.31
CA TYR A 288 21.96 5.25 4.06
C TYR A 288 20.59 5.34 4.70
N ARG A 289 19.73 4.39 4.37
CA ARG A 289 18.39 4.27 4.94
C ARG A 289 18.22 2.86 5.50
N THR A 290 17.75 2.77 6.72
CA THR A 290 17.34 1.51 7.34
C THR A 290 16.02 1.69 8.09
N SER A 291 15.19 0.66 8.06
CA SER A 291 13.94 0.56 8.79
C SER A 291 13.89 -0.79 9.47
N VAL A 292 13.54 -0.78 10.75
CA VAL A 292 13.31 -1.99 11.54
C VAL A 292 11.89 -1.90 12.08
N ASP A 293 11.07 -2.85 11.68
CA ASP A 293 9.68 -2.97 12.10
C ASP A 293 9.52 -4.28 12.86
N SER A 294 8.93 -4.22 14.05
CA SER A 294 8.62 -5.38 14.86
C SER A 294 7.21 -5.28 15.43
N PHE A 295 6.47 -6.36 15.30
CA PHE A 295 5.15 -6.51 15.91
C PHE A 295 5.16 -7.72 16.84
N TYR A 296 4.68 -7.54 18.05
CA TYR A 296 4.49 -8.59 19.02
C TYR A 296 3.00 -8.73 19.35
N GLY A 297 2.40 -9.82 18.82
CA GLY A 297 1.00 -10.16 19.07
C GLY A 297 0.84 -10.88 20.41
N TRP A 298 0.04 -10.33 21.31
CA TRP A 298 -0.27 -10.93 22.63
C TRP A 298 -1.75 -11.30 22.76
N ILE A 299 -2.59 -10.89 21.81
CA ILE A 299 -3.97 -11.34 21.67
C ILE A 299 -4.14 -11.83 20.24
N THR A 300 -4.39 -13.12 20.07
CA THR A 300 -4.66 -13.73 18.78
C THR A 300 -6.13 -14.15 18.75
N ASP A 301 -6.84 -13.78 17.70
CA ASP A 301 -8.25 -14.07 17.46
C ASP A 301 -9.16 -13.62 18.63
N ILE A 302 -9.70 -12.42 18.55
CA ILE A 302 -10.44 -11.73 19.60
C ILE A 302 -11.72 -12.47 20.01
N SER A 303 -12.21 -13.44 19.23
CA SER A 303 -13.36 -14.27 19.61
C SER A 303 -12.94 -15.39 20.58
N LYS A 304 -13.47 -15.32 21.79
CA LYS A 304 -13.17 -16.28 22.87
C LYS A 304 -13.46 -17.76 22.50
N GLU A 305 -14.45 -18.02 21.66
CA GLU A 305 -14.80 -19.36 21.22
C GLU A 305 -13.75 -20.02 20.33
N LYS A 306 -13.23 -19.27 19.34
CA LYS A 306 -12.18 -19.78 18.45
C LYS A 306 -10.86 -20.04 19.15
N ARG A 307 -10.53 -19.23 20.16
CA ARG A 307 -9.31 -19.39 20.95
C ARG A 307 -9.35 -20.67 21.79
N HIS A 308 -10.51 -21.04 22.29
CA HIS A 308 -10.66 -22.26 23.09
C HIS A 308 -10.56 -23.50 22.21
N ASN A 309 -11.17 -23.49 21.04
CA ASN A 309 -11.14 -24.61 20.10
C ASN A 309 -9.74 -24.84 19.52
N SER A 310 -9.02 -23.80 19.09
CA SER A 310 -7.67 -23.97 18.56
C SER A 310 -6.68 -24.48 19.61
N HIS A 311 -6.85 -24.09 20.89
CA HIS A 311 -5.99 -24.58 21.96
C HIS A 311 -6.31 -26.03 22.31
N ASN A 312 -7.58 -26.44 22.24
CA ASN A 312 -7.97 -27.81 22.47
C ASN A 312 -7.59 -28.75 21.34
N GLU A 313 -7.70 -28.28 20.09
CA GLU A 313 -7.21 -29.04 18.93
C GLU A 313 -5.69 -29.25 18.99
N TYR A 314 -4.93 -28.23 19.37
CA TYR A 314 -3.49 -28.36 19.53
C TYR A 314 -3.11 -29.33 20.65
N LYS A 315 -3.79 -29.29 21.80
CA LYS A 315 -3.59 -30.25 22.89
C LYS A 315 -3.96 -31.66 22.49
N ASN A 316 -5.14 -31.84 21.89
CA ASN A 316 -5.59 -33.14 21.49
C ASN A 316 -4.71 -33.76 20.41
N GLY A 317 -4.24 -32.98 19.45
CA GLY A 317 -3.31 -33.43 18.43
C GLY A 317 -1.93 -33.80 18.99
N HIS A 318 -1.46 -33.07 19.99
CA HIS A 318 -0.17 -33.35 20.62
C HIS A 318 -0.26 -34.61 21.57
N ASP A 319 -1.34 -34.71 22.32
CA ASP A 319 -1.57 -35.86 23.20
C ASP A 319 -1.76 -37.17 22.40
N GLU A 320 -2.41 -37.07 21.22
CA GLU A 320 -2.59 -38.23 20.34
C GLU A 320 -1.27 -38.65 19.66
N TRP A 321 -0.41 -37.67 19.32
CA TRP A 321 0.92 -37.95 18.78
C TRP A 321 1.86 -38.53 19.82
N ASP A 322 1.89 -37.98 21.01
CA ASP A 322 2.69 -38.49 22.13
C ASP A 322 2.22 -39.89 22.59
N GLY A 323 0.91 -40.12 22.57
CA GLY A 323 0.32 -41.45 22.89
C GLY A 323 0.67 -42.51 21.85
N ALA A 324 0.62 -42.16 20.56
CA ALA A 324 1.00 -43.08 19.48
C ALA A 324 2.50 -43.39 19.46
N GLY A 325 3.34 -42.42 19.80
CA GLY A 325 4.79 -42.58 19.92
C GLY A 325 5.17 -43.49 21.08
N GLN A 326 4.51 -43.36 22.22
CA GLN A 326 4.78 -44.18 23.39
C GLN A 326 4.27 -45.63 23.23
N GLU A 327 3.11 -45.86 22.58
CA GLU A 327 2.65 -47.22 22.29
C GLU A 327 3.58 -47.96 21.31
N SER A 328 4.18 -47.28 20.35
CA SER A 328 5.13 -47.86 19.41
C SER A 328 6.47 -48.20 20.07
N GLU A 329 6.96 -47.39 21.04
CA GLU A 329 8.16 -47.70 21.80
C GLU A 329 7.98 -48.83 22.81
N VAL A 330 6.84 -48.91 23.48
CA VAL A 330 6.54 -49.99 24.43
C VAL A 330 6.37 -51.32 23.73
N LYS A 331 5.84 -51.35 22.51
CA LYS A 331 5.71 -52.61 21.72
C LYS A 331 7.03 -53.11 21.17
N THR A 332 7.97 -52.21 20.96
CA THR A 332 9.32 -52.59 20.43
C THR A 332 10.26 -53.11 21.55
N GLN A 333 9.95 -52.86 22.82
CA GLN A 333 10.75 -53.35 23.96
C GLN A 333 10.22 -54.65 24.61
N SER A 334 9.08 -55.19 24.16
CA SER A 334 8.45 -56.37 24.71
C SER A 334 8.56 -57.63 23.83
N GLU A 335 9.25 -57.55 22.70
CA GLU A 335 9.69 -58.74 21.93
C GLU A 335 11.24 -58.84 21.93
#